data_452e18e71815249916892d66400bbdad
#
_entry.id   452e18e71815249916892d66400bbdad
#
_cell.length_a   1.000
_cell.length_b   1.000
_cell.length_c   1.000
_cell.angle_alpha   90.00
_cell.angle_beta   90.00
_cell.angle_gamma   90.00
#
_symmetry.space_group_name_H-M   'P 1'
#
loop_
_entity.id
_entity.type
_entity.pdbx_description
1 polymer ?
#
loop_
_entity_poly.entity_id
_entity_poly.type
_entity_poly.pdbx_seq_one_letter_code
_entity_poly.pdbx_strand_id
1 'polypeptide(L)'
;MLTTLDAARGMQRRYAKLLRDIDRLRSILPPDFAATAFIPDAQTDAAGNRKRFFHLTRNALPFLFMGQATKHEILWMAETVRRTA
;
A
#
# COMPACT_ATOMS: atom_id res chain seq x y z
N MET A 1 8.31 3.64 -11.03
CA MET A 1 7.32 2.94 -10.19
C MET A 1 6.79 3.89 -9.13
N LEU A 2 5.50 3.88 -8.88
CA LEU A 2 4.88 4.75 -7.88
C LEU A 2 5.27 4.32 -6.47
N THR A 3 5.53 5.29 -5.58
CA THR A 3 5.80 5.01 -4.16
C THR A 3 4.69 5.57 -3.29
N THR A 4 4.66 5.15 -2.01
CA THR A 4 3.72 5.72 -1.05
C THR A 4 3.96 7.21 -0.82
N LEU A 5 5.21 7.67 -0.99
CA LEU A 5 5.52 9.10 -0.90
C LEU A 5 4.80 9.87 -2.01
N ASP A 6 4.86 9.35 -3.25
CA ASP A 6 4.19 9.95 -4.39
C ASP A 6 2.66 9.93 -4.22
N ALA A 7 2.13 8.79 -3.75
CA ALA A 7 0.71 8.61 -3.56
C ALA A 7 0.15 9.56 -2.50
N ALA A 8 0.84 9.70 -1.36
CA ALA A 8 0.40 10.62 -0.31
C ALA A 8 0.33 12.06 -0.83
N ARG A 9 1.33 12.47 -1.60
CA ARG A 9 1.38 13.81 -2.20
C ARG A 9 0.24 14.00 -3.20
N GLY A 10 0.10 13.05 -4.11
CA GLY A 10 -0.92 13.13 -5.16
C GLY A 10 -2.35 13.07 -4.63
N MET A 11 -2.58 12.30 -3.58
CA MET A 11 -3.89 12.15 -2.95
C MET A 11 -4.15 13.21 -1.87
N GLN A 12 -3.16 14.05 -1.55
CA GLN A 12 -3.24 15.05 -0.48
C GLN A 12 -3.61 14.42 0.86
N ARG A 13 -3.00 13.27 1.16
CA ARG A 13 -3.19 12.56 2.43
C ARG A 13 -1.96 12.69 3.30
N ARG A 14 -2.18 12.67 4.61
CA ARG A 14 -1.08 12.57 5.55
C ARG A 14 -0.36 11.25 5.36
N TYR A 15 0.96 11.31 5.28
CA TYR A 15 1.78 10.14 5.02
C TYR A 15 1.61 9.05 6.10
N ALA A 16 1.58 9.45 7.37
CA ALA A 16 1.39 8.51 8.47
C ALA A 16 0.05 7.78 8.39
N LYS A 17 -1.01 8.47 7.95
CA LYS A 17 -2.32 7.85 7.77
C LYS A 17 -2.30 6.84 6.63
N LEU A 18 -1.68 7.20 5.52
CA LEU A 18 -1.56 6.28 4.37
C LEU A 18 -0.81 5.02 4.76
N LEU A 19 0.31 5.15 5.47
CA LEU A 19 1.06 3.98 5.93
C LEU A 19 0.25 3.10 6.86
N ARG A 20 -0.54 3.70 7.75
CA ARG A 20 -1.41 2.96 8.66
C ARG A 20 -2.47 2.18 7.90
N ASP A 21 -3.07 2.80 6.89
CA ASP A 21 -4.04 2.13 6.02
C ASP A 21 -3.40 0.96 5.29
N ILE A 22 -2.20 1.14 4.77
CA ILE A 22 -1.46 0.09 4.06
C ILE A 22 -1.10 -1.05 5.02
N ASP A 23 -0.66 -0.74 6.24
CA ASP A 23 -0.37 -1.77 7.24
C ASP A 23 -1.62 -2.62 7.53
N ARG A 24 -2.78 -1.98 7.64
CA ARG A 24 -4.04 -2.69 7.82
C ARG A 24 -4.35 -3.59 6.63
N LEU A 25 -4.23 -3.06 5.41
CA LEU A 25 -4.47 -3.83 4.19
C LEU A 25 -3.56 -5.05 4.13
N ARG A 26 -2.27 -4.86 4.41
CA ARG A 26 -1.30 -5.95 4.40
C ARG A 26 -1.62 -7.04 5.42
N SER A 27 -2.21 -6.67 6.55
CA SER A 27 -2.59 -7.64 7.58
C SER A 27 -3.80 -8.50 7.17
N ILE A 28 -4.64 -7.98 6.28
CA ILE A 28 -5.84 -8.66 5.80
C ILE A 28 -5.57 -9.47 4.53
N LEU A 29 -4.77 -8.92 3.63
CA LEU A 29 -4.47 -9.54 2.35
C LEU A 29 -3.68 -10.84 2.51
N PRO A 30 -3.85 -11.81 1.60
CA PRO A 30 -2.96 -12.98 1.58
C PRO A 30 -1.51 -12.53 1.49
N PRO A 31 -0.59 -13.14 2.26
CA PRO A 31 0.80 -12.67 2.32
C PRO A 31 1.52 -12.61 0.98
N ASP A 32 1.30 -13.58 0.12
CA ASP A 32 1.90 -13.62 -1.22
C ASP A 32 1.41 -12.46 -2.08
N PHE A 33 0.11 -12.15 -2.03
CA PHE A 33 -0.45 -11.03 -2.75
C PHE A 33 0.08 -9.70 -2.20
N ALA A 34 0.09 -9.54 -0.88
CA ALA A 34 0.57 -8.32 -0.25
C ALA A 34 2.03 -8.04 -0.61
N ALA A 35 2.86 -9.09 -0.68
CA ALA A 35 4.27 -8.95 -1.02
C ALA A 35 4.47 -8.47 -2.46
N THR A 36 3.57 -8.82 -3.38
CA THR A 36 3.66 -8.37 -4.78
C THR A 36 3.04 -6.99 -4.99
N ALA A 37 2.12 -6.57 -4.13
CA ALA A 37 1.44 -5.28 -4.24
C ALA A 37 2.21 -4.16 -3.57
N PHE A 38 2.72 -4.39 -2.36
CA PHE A 38 3.39 -3.39 -1.53
C PHE A 38 4.81 -3.86 -1.23
N ILE A 39 5.79 -3.33 -1.93
CA ILE A 39 7.18 -3.73 -1.75
C ILE A 39 7.85 -2.78 -0.77
N PRO A 40 8.21 -3.23 0.45
CA PRO A 40 8.77 -2.35 1.47
C PRO A 40 10.18 -1.90 1.12
N ASP A 41 10.49 -0.67 1.47
CA ASP A 41 11.81 -0.08 1.30
C ASP A 41 11.99 1.00 2.36
N ALA A 42 13.19 1.56 2.43
CA ALA A 42 13.49 2.63 3.37
C ALA A 42 14.58 3.53 2.80
N GLN A 43 14.49 4.82 3.12
CA GLN A 43 15.53 5.78 2.78
C GLN A 43 15.99 6.51 4.03
N THR A 44 17.25 6.96 4.02
CA THR A 44 17.82 7.74 5.10
C THR A 44 17.94 9.19 4.63
N ASP A 45 17.41 10.13 5.42
CA ASP A 45 17.50 11.55 5.09
C ASP A 45 18.86 12.12 5.48
N ALA A 46 19.09 13.41 5.20
CA ALA A 46 20.35 14.07 5.46
C ALA A 46 20.68 14.13 6.95
N ALA A 47 19.67 14.05 7.83
CA ALA A 47 19.87 14.06 9.28
C ALA A 47 20.10 12.65 9.85
N GLY A 48 20.14 11.63 9.00
CA GLY A 48 20.34 10.25 9.42
C GLY A 48 19.08 9.52 9.85
N ASN A 49 17.91 10.15 9.73
CA ASN A 49 16.65 9.53 10.08
C ASN A 49 16.20 8.57 8.97
N ARG A 50 15.78 7.38 9.37
CA ARG A 50 15.31 6.37 8.45
C ARG A 50 13.81 6.49 8.26
N LYS A 51 13.37 6.61 7.00
CA LYS A 51 11.97 6.74 6.64
C LYS A 51 11.55 5.54 5.80
N ARG A 52 10.58 4.78 6.31
CA ARG A 52 10.07 3.63 5.57
C ARG A 52 9.05 4.07 4.53
N PHE A 53 8.99 3.35 3.42
CA PHE A 53 8.00 3.58 2.38
C PHE A 53 7.78 2.28 1.62
N PHE A 54 6.82 2.28 0.70
CA PHE A 54 6.53 1.13 -0.15
C PHE A 54 6.59 1.54 -1.60
N HIS A 55 7.11 0.66 -2.44
CA HIS A 55 6.89 0.73 -3.87
C HIS A 55 5.53 0.12 -4.16
N LEU A 56 4.71 0.81 -4.94
CA LEU A 56 3.35 0.39 -5.25
C LEU A 56 3.32 -0.17 -6.66
N THR A 57 3.00 -1.45 -6.78
CA THR A 57 2.84 -2.07 -8.09
C THR A 57 1.42 -1.83 -8.58
N ARG A 58 1.14 -2.24 -9.82
CA ARG A 58 -0.22 -2.16 -10.37
C ARG A 58 -1.25 -2.82 -9.47
N ASN A 59 -0.89 -3.94 -8.83
CA ASN A 59 -1.80 -4.66 -7.93
C ASN A 59 -2.19 -3.85 -6.70
N ALA A 60 -1.39 -2.88 -6.30
CA ALA A 60 -1.67 -2.04 -5.12
C ALA A 60 -2.70 -0.94 -5.40
N LEU A 61 -2.83 -0.51 -6.66
CA LEU A 61 -3.57 0.70 -6.98
C LEU A 61 -5.02 0.72 -6.49
N PRO A 62 -5.83 -0.35 -6.70
CA PRO A 62 -7.21 -0.32 -6.22
C PRO A 62 -7.31 -0.24 -4.70
N PHE A 63 -6.30 -0.69 -3.97
CA PHE A 63 -6.31 -0.70 -2.51
C PHE A 63 -6.00 0.64 -1.88
N LEU A 64 -5.46 1.60 -2.64
CA LEU A 64 -5.11 2.91 -2.11
C LEU A 64 -6.33 3.66 -1.55
N PHE A 65 -7.52 3.33 -2.03
CA PHE A 65 -8.78 3.94 -1.60
C PHE A 65 -9.59 3.04 -0.67
N MET A 66 -9.03 1.91 -0.25
CA MET A 66 -9.73 0.88 0.52
C MET A 66 -9.24 0.78 1.97
N GLY A 67 -8.59 1.81 2.50
CA GLY A 67 -8.06 1.77 3.86
C GLY A 67 -9.12 1.57 4.94
N GLN A 68 -10.37 1.94 4.66
CA GLN A 68 -11.52 1.79 5.56
C GLN A 68 -12.50 0.71 5.09
N ALA A 69 -12.16 -0.01 4.04
CA ALA A 69 -13.02 -1.07 3.52
C ALA A 69 -13.10 -2.24 4.50
N THR A 70 -14.17 -3.02 4.39
CA THR A 70 -14.32 -4.22 5.22
C THR A 70 -13.34 -5.30 4.78
N LYS A 71 -13.07 -6.24 5.69
CA LYS A 71 -12.23 -7.39 5.37
C LYS A 71 -12.75 -8.13 4.16
N HIS A 72 -14.07 -8.32 4.10
CA HIS A 72 -14.72 -9.02 2.98
C HIS A 72 -14.46 -8.30 1.65
N GLU A 73 -14.61 -6.97 1.62
CA GLU A 73 -14.38 -6.17 0.43
C GLU A 73 -12.91 -6.24 -0.03
N ILE A 74 -11.99 -6.19 0.92
CA ILE A 74 -10.55 -6.26 0.62
C ILE A 74 -10.20 -7.61 0.00
N LEU A 75 -10.68 -8.70 0.59
CA LEU A 75 -10.41 -10.04 0.08
C LEU A 75 -11.07 -10.27 -1.28
N TRP A 76 -12.27 -9.75 -1.49
CA TRP A 76 -12.94 -9.81 -2.79
C TRP A 76 -12.14 -9.06 -3.86
N MET A 77 -11.63 -7.88 -3.52
CA MET A 77 -10.81 -7.09 -4.46
C MET A 77 -9.53 -7.83 -4.83
N ALA A 78 -8.87 -8.47 -3.86
CA ALA A 78 -7.66 -9.24 -4.13
C ALA A 78 -7.94 -10.38 -5.12
N GLU A 79 -9.03 -11.09 -4.94
CA GLU A 79 -9.43 -12.15 -5.85
C GLU A 79 -9.74 -11.61 -7.24
N THR A 80 -10.42 -10.47 -7.30
CA THR A 80 -10.74 -9.81 -8.57
C THR A 80 -9.49 -9.39 -9.32
N VAL A 81 -8.52 -8.81 -8.63
CA VAL A 81 -7.26 -8.40 -9.24
C VAL A 81 -6.51 -9.61 -9.80
N ARG A 82 -6.50 -10.73 -9.08
CA ARG A 82 -5.86 -11.96 -9.54
C ARG A 82 -6.48 -12.48 -10.83
N ARG A 83 -7.80 -12.41 -10.94
CA ARG A 83 -8.53 -12.90 -12.12
C ARG A 83 -8.32 -12.03 -13.35
N THR A 84 -8.07 -10.75 -13.15
CA THR A 84 -7.92 -9.80 -14.25
C THR A 84 -6.45 -9.53 -14.62
N ALA A 85 -5.54 -10.16 -13.93
CA ALA A 85 -4.11 -9.98 -14.18
C ALA A 85 -3.65 -10.71 -15.45
#